data_ef7683ff2a334ce44de05a97dfdef383
#
_entry.id   ef7683ff2a334ce44de05a97dfdef383
#
_cell.length_a   1.000
_cell.length_b   1.000
_cell.length_c   1.000
_cell.angle_alpha   90.00
_cell.angle_beta   90.00
_cell.angle_gamma   90.00
#
_symmetry.space_group_name_H-M   'P 1'
#
loop_
_entity.id
_entity.type
_entity.pdbx_description
1 polymer ?
#
loop_
_entity_poly.entity_id
_entity_poly.type
_entity_poly.pdbx_seq_one_letter_code
_entity_poly.pdbx_strand_id
1 'polypeptide(L)' 'MDIQLFSGAFKSKDALDLITQMIQVKIKYHESMIDNMANEDDIKFRESKIKSLYNTLQDFKNNTALQKENIEIDSLIKIK' A
#
# COMPACT_ATOMS: atom_id res chain seq x y z
N MET A 1 -6.79 -19.54 7.26
CA MET A 1 -6.74 -18.56 8.36
C MET A 1 -6.90 -17.16 7.80
N ASP A 2 -7.79 -16.39 8.36
CA ASP A 2 -8.04 -15.02 7.92
C ASP A 2 -7.64 -14.06 9.03
N ILE A 3 -6.95 -12.96 8.65
CA ILE A 3 -6.56 -11.91 9.59
C ILE A 3 -7.21 -10.60 9.12
N GLN A 4 -8.14 -10.09 9.92
CA GLN A 4 -8.72 -8.77 9.68
C GLN A 4 -7.82 -7.72 10.30
N LEU A 5 -7.03 -7.01 9.48
CA LEU A 5 -6.12 -5.99 9.98
C LEU A 5 -6.85 -4.72 10.35
N PHE A 6 -7.68 -4.22 9.46
CA PHE A 6 -8.45 -3.00 9.68
C PHE A 6 -9.86 -3.19 9.18
N SER A 7 -10.82 -2.73 9.96
CA SER A 7 -12.23 -2.76 9.57
C SER A 7 -12.95 -1.62 10.26
N GLY A 8 -13.64 -0.81 9.48
CA GLY A 8 -14.47 0.27 10.00
C GLY A 8 -14.11 1.64 9.45
N ALA A 9 -14.66 2.65 10.10
CA ALA A 9 -14.47 4.04 9.71
C ALA A 9 -13.34 4.67 10.51
N PHE A 10 -12.45 5.37 9.81
CA PHE A 10 -11.32 6.08 10.39
C PHE A 10 -11.39 7.54 9.98
N LYS A 11 -10.89 8.44 10.82
CA LYS A 11 -10.72 9.83 10.42
C LYS A 11 -9.77 9.90 9.24
N SER A 12 -10.00 10.83 8.32
CA SER A 12 -9.18 10.96 7.10
C SER A 12 -7.69 10.97 7.39
N LYS A 13 -7.26 11.68 8.42
CA LYS A 13 -5.86 11.76 8.81
C LYS A 13 -5.31 10.40 9.22
N ASP A 14 -6.07 9.66 10.05
CA ASP A 14 -5.65 8.35 10.52
C ASP A 14 -5.64 7.34 9.38
N ALA A 15 -6.64 7.37 8.51
CA ALA A 15 -6.72 6.51 7.34
C ALA A 15 -5.54 6.77 6.40
N LEU A 16 -5.19 8.03 6.17
CA LEU A 16 -4.05 8.40 5.35
C LEU A 16 -2.75 7.84 5.91
N ASP A 17 -2.53 7.99 7.22
CA ASP A 17 -1.33 7.47 7.89
C ASP A 17 -1.25 5.94 7.78
N LEU A 18 -2.35 5.24 8.07
CA LEU A 18 -2.38 3.78 8.02
C LEU A 18 -2.09 3.25 6.62
N ILE A 19 -2.77 3.78 5.61
CA ILE A 19 -2.60 3.32 4.23
C ILE A 19 -1.23 3.68 3.70
N THR A 20 -0.70 4.86 4.05
CA THR A 20 0.66 5.26 3.68
C THR A 20 1.68 4.26 4.22
N GLN A 21 1.56 3.88 5.49
CA GLN A 21 2.47 2.92 6.11
C GLN A 21 2.37 1.53 5.47
N MET A 22 1.15 1.08 5.17
CA MET A 22 0.95 -0.21 4.51
C MET A 22 1.59 -0.25 3.12
N ILE A 23 1.40 0.80 2.34
CA ILE A 23 2.00 0.91 1.01
C ILE A 23 3.52 0.96 1.10
N GLN A 24 4.07 1.71 2.06
CA GLN A 24 5.52 1.79 2.27
C GLN A 24 6.13 0.45 2.66
N VAL A 25 5.44 -0.34 3.48
CA VAL A 25 5.89 -1.70 3.81
C VAL A 25 5.98 -2.56 2.56
N LYS A 26 4.97 -2.48 1.69
CA LYS A 26 4.95 -3.24 0.44
C LYS A 26 6.05 -2.79 -0.52
N ILE A 27 6.31 -1.49 -0.59
CA ILE A 27 7.41 -0.94 -1.40
C ILE A 27 8.76 -1.47 -0.91
N LYS A 28 8.99 -1.41 0.40
CA LYS A 28 10.24 -1.93 1.00
C LYS A 28 10.42 -3.42 0.72
N TYR A 29 9.33 -4.18 0.75
CA TYR A 29 9.38 -5.60 0.39
C TYR A 29 9.87 -5.79 -1.03
N HIS A 30 9.32 -5.04 -2.00
CA HIS A 30 9.76 -5.14 -3.39
C HIS A 30 11.21 -4.70 -3.57
N GLU A 31 11.63 -3.62 -2.90
CA GLU A 31 13.03 -3.16 -2.95
C GLU A 31 13.99 -4.22 -2.41
N SER A 32 13.62 -4.85 -1.30
CA SER A 32 14.40 -5.93 -0.71
C SER A 32 14.56 -7.11 -1.67
N MET A 33 13.53 -7.44 -2.42
CA MET A 33 13.58 -8.53 -3.40
C MET A 33 14.47 -8.18 -4.59
N ILE A 34 14.50 -6.91 -5.01
CA ILE A 34 15.37 -6.44 -6.10
C ILE A 34 16.83 -6.66 -5.74
N ASP A 35 17.24 -6.35 -4.52
CA ASP A 35 18.62 -6.49 -4.06
C ASP A 35 19.15 -7.92 -4.18
N ASN A 36 18.27 -8.90 -4.17
CA ASN A 36 18.61 -10.32 -4.24
C ASN A 36 18.39 -10.94 -5.62
N MET A 37 17.97 -10.15 -6.60
CA MET A 37 17.65 -10.66 -7.94
C MET A 37 18.83 -10.49 -8.90
N ALA A 38 19.11 -11.55 -9.67
CA ALA A 38 20.10 -11.52 -10.74
C ALA A 38 19.46 -11.29 -12.12
N ASN A 39 18.16 -11.51 -12.25
CA ASN A 39 17.46 -11.43 -13.53
C ASN A 39 16.92 -10.01 -13.76
N GLU A 40 17.35 -9.39 -14.86
CA GLU A 40 16.98 -8.02 -15.21
C GLU A 40 15.46 -7.86 -15.45
N ASP A 41 14.81 -8.85 -16.03
CA ASP A 41 13.39 -8.80 -16.30
C ASP A 41 12.57 -8.81 -14.99
N ASP A 42 13.00 -9.59 -14.00
CA ASP A 42 12.37 -9.63 -12.69
C ASP A 42 12.56 -8.30 -11.95
N ILE A 43 13.74 -7.70 -12.09
CA ILE A 43 14.04 -6.38 -11.51
C ILE A 43 13.09 -5.32 -12.11
N LYS A 44 12.94 -5.30 -13.42
CA LYS A 44 12.04 -4.37 -14.10
C LYS A 44 10.59 -4.56 -13.67
N PHE A 45 10.16 -5.80 -13.50
CA PHE A 45 8.82 -6.11 -13.01
C PHE A 45 8.59 -5.52 -11.61
N ARG A 46 9.56 -5.71 -10.70
CA ARG A 46 9.48 -5.17 -9.34
C ARG A 46 9.49 -3.65 -9.33
N GLU A 47 10.35 -3.03 -10.13
CA GLU A 47 10.40 -1.57 -10.25
C GLU A 47 9.08 -1.00 -10.75
N SER A 48 8.44 -1.67 -11.70
CA SER A 48 7.12 -1.30 -12.19
C SER A 48 6.06 -1.36 -11.09
N LYS A 49 6.10 -2.39 -10.25
CA LYS A 49 5.20 -2.51 -9.10
C LYS A 49 5.41 -1.39 -8.09
N ILE A 50 6.66 -1.05 -7.80
CA ILE A 50 7.00 0.05 -6.89
C ILE A 50 6.46 1.37 -7.43
N LYS A 51 6.67 1.65 -8.71
CA LYS A 51 6.17 2.86 -9.34
C LYS A 51 4.64 2.94 -9.27
N SER A 52 3.96 1.83 -9.54
CA SER A 52 2.51 1.75 -9.44
C SER A 52 2.01 2.04 -8.02
N LEU A 53 2.71 1.53 -7.01
CA LEU A 53 2.37 1.77 -5.60
C LEU A 53 2.55 3.24 -5.22
N TYR A 54 3.61 3.89 -5.67
CA TYR A 54 3.80 5.33 -5.45
C TYR A 54 2.68 6.15 -6.10
N ASN A 55 2.29 5.80 -7.32
CA ASN A 55 1.21 6.48 -8.02
C ASN A 55 -0.12 6.30 -7.28
N THR A 56 -0.41 5.09 -6.81
CA THR A 56 -1.61 4.79 -6.02
C THR A 56 -1.63 5.62 -4.74
N LEU A 57 -0.49 5.70 -4.05
CA LEU A 57 -0.38 6.49 -2.83
C LEU A 57 -0.63 7.97 -3.10
N GLN A 58 -0.07 8.50 -4.19
CA GLN A 58 -0.25 9.91 -4.55
C GLN A 58 -1.71 10.20 -4.89
N ASP A 59 -2.37 9.32 -5.65
CA ASP A 59 -3.79 9.46 -5.97
C ASP A 59 -4.64 9.41 -4.71
N PHE A 60 -4.33 8.50 -3.79
CA PHE A 60 -5.03 8.40 -2.51
C PHE A 60 -4.90 9.70 -1.71
N LYS A 61 -3.69 10.24 -1.59
CA LYS A 61 -3.45 11.49 -0.87
C LYS A 61 -4.24 12.65 -1.48
N ASN A 62 -4.24 12.75 -2.80
CA ASN A 62 -4.94 13.84 -3.49
C ASN A 62 -6.45 13.74 -3.32
N ASN A 63 -7.00 12.56 -3.36
CA ASN A 63 -8.45 12.35 -3.22
C ASN A 63 -8.90 12.50 -1.77
N THR A 64 -8.11 12.01 -0.82
CA THR A 64 -8.45 12.00 0.60
C THR A 64 -8.41 13.40 1.21
N ALA A 65 -7.48 14.24 0.79
CA ALA A 65 -7.31 15.59 1.33
C ALA A 65 -8.53 16.48 1.06
N LEU A 66 -9.39 16.11 0.11
CA LEU A 66 -10.43 17.00 -0.41
C LEU A 66 -11.85 16.65 0.03
N GLN A 67 -12.16 15.47 0.56
CA GLN A 67 -13.54 15.04 0.49
C GLN A 67 -14.22 14.41 1.70
N LYS A 68 -13.54 13.92 2.72
CA LYS A 68 -14.26 13.20 3.79
C LYS A 68 -13.61 13.32 5.15
N GLU A 69 -14.44 13.50 6.18
CA GLU A 69 -13.99 13.42 7.57
C GLU A 69 -13.63 11.99 7.95
N ASN A 70 -14.37 11.02 7.41
CA ASN A 70 -14.19 9.60 7.72
C ASN A 70 -14.03 8.78 6.45
N ILE A 71 -13.15 7.79 6.50
CA ILE A 71 -12.89 6.85 5.42
C ILE A 71 -13.09 5.45 5.94
N GLU A 72 -13.88 4.64 5.22
CA GLU A 72 -14.00 3.23 5.53
C GLU A 72 -12.82 2.46 4.98
N ILE A 73 -12.20 1.65 5.84
CA ILE A 73 -11.10 0.77 5.44
C ILE A 73 -11.50 -0.67 5.77
N ASP A 74 -11.33 -1.55 4.80
CA ASP A 74 -11.47 -2.98 5.00
C ASP A 74 -10.21 -3.66 4.48
N SER A 75 -9.45 -4.28 5.37
CA SER A 75 -8.20 -4.95 5.01
C SER A 75 -8.19 -6.34 5.62
N LEU A 76 -8.31 -7.35 4.76
CA LEU A 76 -8.35 -8.75 5.13
C LEU A 76 -7.18 -9.50 4.50
N ILE A 77 -6.42 -10.21 5.33
CA ILE A 77 -5.36 -11.12 4.87
C ILE A 77 -5.86 -12.55 4.96
N LYS A 78 -5.82 -13.24 3.83
CA LYS A 78 -6.17 -14.67 3.77
C LYS A 78 -4.89 -15.49 3.69
N ILE A 79 -4.70 -16.37 4.66
CA ILE A 79 -3.58 -17.30 4.68
C ILE A 79 -4.11 -18.68 4.32
N LYS A 80 -3.66 -19.17 3.20
CA LYS A 80 -4.10 -20.46 2.65
C LYS A 80 -3.11 -21.57 2.96
#